data_c3fe89598aa9a224223127fb35176c91
#
_entry.id   c3fe89598aa9a224223127fb35176c91
#
_cell.length_a   1.000
_cell.length_b   1.000
_cell.length_c   1.000
_cell.angle_alpha   90.00
_cell.angle_beta   90.00
_cell.angle_gamma   90.00
#
_symmetry.space_group_name_H-M   'P 1'
#
loop_
_entity.id
_entity.type
_entity.pdbx_description
1 polymer ?
#
loop_
_entity_poly.entity_id
_entity_poly.type
_entity_poly.pdbx_seq_one_letter_code
_entity_poly.pdbx_strand_id
1 'polypeptide(L)'
;MKKIFSFLKKNILVIAISFSLGGFVGYKVLESLGIAFLINSIPIPEGSIADKDAFLETLPAGKPLVQKELLPVKEKAKNIILLISDGMSLSQVSSYRLLKGGPNERIAVDRFPISGIVLTHSQDAIVTDSASSATAFSTGKKTNNGALGLDPDNQVLENFTETIDKHGYVSSLISTSEITHATPAAYASHVDLRWKTDEISLQMMDSDVMTILGGGRHFFMTEEMGGKRSDEVNLLEEINSTHTILTKKTDMDSFDHTNQGKVVGLFADEALRDIETPENHSLEPTTSEMLNFALKRSDQFNQNGCKGFFVMVEGSQVDWAGHANNLDYLKREMADFDDAVKTALDFAKNNEDTLVIVTADHETGGLLIEPATPTNYTSPEVKFSFNTGIGYG
;
A
#
# COMPACT_ATOMS: atom_id res chain seq x y z
N MET A 1 -35.29 30.32 9.91
CA MET A 1 -34.13 30.72 9.08
C MET A 1 -33.16 31.66 9.80
N LYS A 2 -33.55 32.84 10.36
CA LYS A 2 -32.61 33.77 11.04
C LYS A 2 -31.84 33.15 12.25
N LYS A 3 -32.44 32.25 13.03
CA LYS A 3 -31.78 31.55 14.15
C LYS A 3 -30.75 30.50 13.68
N ILE A 4 -30.97 29.84 12.56
CA ILE A 4 -30.04 28.88 11.97
C ILE A 4 -28.83 29.60 11.39
N PHE A 5 -29.03 30.74 10.73
CA PHE A 5 -27.92 31.53 10.18
C PHE A 5 -27.05 32.16 11.29
N SER A 6 -27.63 32.53 12.43
CA SER A 6 -26.88 33.04 13.59
C SER A 6 -26.05 31.93 14.26
N PHE A 7 -26.61 30.71 14.34
CA PHE A 7 -25.93 29.55 14.89
C PHE A 7 -24.76 29.11 13.98
N LEU A 8 -24.93 29.08 12.68
CA LEU A 8 -23.87 28.75 11.73
C LEU A 8 -22.73 29.77 11.73
N LYS A 9 -23.03 31.07 11.83
CA LYS A 9 -22.00 32.13 11.94
C LYS A 9 -21.16 32.03 13.22
N LYS A 10 -21.76 31.57 14.32
CA LYS A 10 -21.09 31.49 15.63
C LYS A 10 -20.23 30.23 15.75
N ASN A 11 -20.47 29.19 14.94
CA ASN A 11 -19.81 27.88 15.00
C ASN A 11 -19.00 27.54 13.74
N ILE A 12 -18.83 28.47 12.81
CA ILE A 12 -18.04 28.28 11.60
C ILE A 12 -16.58 27.86 11.91
N LEU A 13 -16.02 28.36 13.02
CA LEU A 13 -14.67 27.97 13.45
C LEU A 13 -14.62 26.53 13.95
N VAL A 14 -15.64 26.04 14.64
CA VAL A 14 -15.75 24.64 15.12
C VAL A 14 -15.92 23.70 13.95
N ILE A 15 -16.72 24.09 12.94
CA ILE A 15 -16.91 23.30 11.71
C ILE A 15 -15.59 23.22 10.92
N ALA A 16 -14.87 24.35 10.79
CA ALA A 16 -13.58 24.37 10.10
C ALA A 16 -12.50 23.54 10.83
N ILE A 17 -12.48 23.58 12.16
CA ILE A 17 -11.56 22.75 12.98
C ILE A 17 -11.94 21.27 12.88
N SER A 18 -13.23 20.92 12.77
CA SER A 18 -13.67 19.54 12.63
C SER A 18 -13.30 18.94 11.27
N PHE A 19 -13.21 19.73 10.21
CA PHE A 19 -12.72 19.30 8.91
C PHE A 19 -11.19 19.10 8.85
N SER A 20 -10.46 19.79 9.73
CA SER A 20 -8.99 19.65 9.82
C SER A 20 -8.51 18.52 10.73
N LEU A 21 -9.40 17.92 11.53
CA LEU A 21 -9.09 16.88 12.51
C LEU A 21 -9.52 15.46 12.08
N GLY A 22 -9.56 15.17 10.78
CA GLY A 22 -9.92 13.85 10.24
C GLY A 22 -11.42 13.53 10.31
N GLY A 23 -11.98 12.96 9.25
CA GLY A 23 -13.42 12.79 9.04
C GLY A 23 -14.19 12.11 10.18
N PHE A 24 -13.59 11.16 10.90
CA PHE A 24 -14.29 10.40 11.95
C PHE A 24 -14.56 11.19 13.24
N VAL A 25 -13.60 11.96 13.74
CA VAL A 25 -13.81 12.82 14.93
C VAL A 25 -14.78 13.96 14.57
N GLY A 26 -14.67 14.49 13.36
CA GLY A 26 -15.62 15.49 12.84
C GLY A 26 -17.04 14.96 12.76
N TYR A 27 -17.24 13.73 12.29
CA TYR A 27 -18.56 13.08 12.21
C TYR A 27 -19.19 12.88 13.58
N LYS A 28 -18.46 12.33 14.55
CA LYS A 28 -18.92 12.15 15.93
C LYS A 28 -19.31 13.45 16.62
N VAL A 29 -18.57 14.54 16.41
CA VAL A 29 -18.90 15.86 16.91
C VAL A 29 -20.16 16.41 16.24
N LEU A 30 -20.31 16.25 14.93
CA LEU A 30 -21.50 16.66 14.19
C LEU A 30 -22.74 15.86 14.58
N GLU A 31 -22.59 14.56 14.83
CA GLU A 31 -23.65 13.67 15.34
C GLU A 31 -24.10 14.09 16.73
N SER A 32 -23.16 14.37 17.64
CA SER A 32 -23.46 14.85 19.02
C SER A 32 -24.14 16.22 19.04
N LEU A 33 -23.95 17.03 17.99
CA LEU A 33 -24.58 18.33 17.82
C LEU A 33 -25.92 18.28 17.05
N GLY A 34 -26.37 17.08 16.62
CA GLY A 34 -27.59 16.89 15.83
C GLY A 34 -27.51 17.45 14.40
N ILE A 35 -26.31 17.75 13.91
CA ILE A 35 -26.07 18.34 12.58
C ILE A 35 -25.87 17.23 11.52
N ALA A 36 -25.51 16.01 11.91
CA ALA A 36 -25.34 14.89 11.00
C ALA A 36 -26.62 14.60 10.17
N PHE A 37 -27.80 14.81 10.78
CA PHE A 37 -29.07 14.68 10.07
C PHE A 37 -29.23 15.69 8.93
N LEU A 38 -28.70 16.90 9.07
CA LEU A 38 -28.78 17.94 8.04
C LEU A 38 -27.83 17.66 6.87
N ILE A 39 -26.70 17.02 7.10
CA ILE A 39 -25.75 16.65 6.04
C ILE A 39 -26.31 15.51 5.20
N ASN A 40 -26.91 14.50 5.85
CA ASN A 40 -27.57 13.40 5.16
C ASN A 40 -28.88 13.76 4.46
N SER A 41 -29.42 14.94 4.70
CA SER A 41 -30.64 15.46 4.06
C SER A 41 -30.38 16.51 2.97
N ILE A 42 -29.13 16.82 2.66
CA ILE A 42 -28.78 17.62 1.48
C ILE A 42 -28.99 16.72 0.26
N PRO A 43 -29.96 17.02 -0.64
CA PRO A 43 -30.10 16.24 -1.85
C PRO A 43 -28.80 16.38 -2.65
N ILE A 44 -28.11 15.28 -2.87
CA ILE A 44 -27.02 15.23 -3.85
C ILE A 44 -27.69 15.48 -5.20
N PRO A 45 -27.31 16.51 -5.98
CA PRO A 45 -27.92 16.74 -7.28
C PRO A 45 -27.78 15.48 -8.14
N GLU A 46 -28.89 14.95 -8.67
CA GLU A 46 -28.86 13.86 -9.63
C GLU A 46 -27.91 14.20 -10.77
N GLY A 47 -26.91 13.33 -11.03
CA GLY A 47 -25.92 13.49 -12.10
C GLY A 47 -24.60 14.18 -11.71
N SER A 48 -24.40 14.58 -10.44
CA SER A 48 -23.21 15.37 -10.08
C SER A 48 -21.95 14.55 -9.75
N ILE A 49 -22.07 13.25 -9.54
CA ILE A 49 -20.93 12.40 -9.15
C ILE A 49 -20.33 11.69 -10.36
N ALA A 50 -21.13 11.22 -11.29
CA ALA A 50 -20.68 10.38 -12.41
C ALA A 50 -19.98 11.12 -13.57
N ASP A 51 -20.17 12.43 -13.73
CA ASP A 51 -19.66 13.17 -14.90
C ASP A 51 -18.40 14.00 -14.64
N LYS A 52 -18.03 14.25 -13.38
CA LYS A 52 -16.88 15.13 -13.08
C LYS A 52 -15.53 14.42 -13.18
N ASP A 53 -15.50 13.11 -12.97
CA ASP A 53 -14.26 12.34 -12.85
C ASP A 53 -14.16 11.24 -13.92
N ALA A 54 -14.80 11.45 -15.07
CA ALA A 54 -14.74 10.52 -16.19
C ALA A 54 -13.63 10.89 -17.17
N PHE A 55 -12.71 9.96 -17.42
CA PHE A 55 -11.63 10.10 -18.38
C PHE A 55 -11.95 9.34 -19.66
N LEU A 56 -11.89 10.01 -20.79
CA LEU A 56 -12.09 9.42 -22.11
C LEU A 56 -10.72 9.15 -22.75
N GLU A 57 -10.41 7.86 -22.95
CA GLU A 57 -9.12 7.44 -23.50
C GLU A 57 -9.29 6.70 -24.83
N THR A 58 -8.44 7.02 -25.82
CA THR A 58 -8.29 6.22 -27.04
C THR A 58 -7.24 5.15 -26.81
N LEU A 59 -7.66 3.91 -26.77
CA LEU A 59 -6.78 2.79 -26.47
C LEU A 59 -5.78 2.55 -27.60
N PRO A 60 -4.51 2.16 -27.26
CA PRO A 60 -3.55 1.73 -28.25
C PRO A 60 -4.06 0.51 -29.03
N ALA A 61 -3.62 0.35 -30.27
CA ALA A 61 -3.94 -0.84 -31.07
C ALA A 61 -3.40 -2.08 -30.35
N GLY A 62 -4.30 -3.01 -30.01
CA GLY A 62 -3.94 -4.21 -29.27
C GLY A 62 -2.95 -5.09 -30.00
N LYS A 63 -1.97 -5.61 -29.28
CA LYS A 63 -1.05 -6.63 -29.80
C LYS A 63 -1.76 -7.97 -30.02
N PRO A 64 -1.26 -8.84 -30.92
CA PRO A 64 -1.75 -10.21 -31.03
C PRO A 64 -1.65 -10.93 -29.66
N LEU A 65 -2.62 -11.77 -29.35
CA LEU A 65 -2.62 -12.56 -28.12
C LEU A 65 -1.44 -13.54 -28.14
N VAL A 66 -0.54 -13.40 -27.18
CA VAL A 66 0.62 -14.31 -27.03
C VAL A 66 0.26 -15.39 -26.03
N GLN A 67 0.69 -16.63 -26.32
CA GLN A 67 0.50 -17.74 -25.39
C GLN A 67 1.17 -17.42 -24.05
N LYS A 68 0.48 -17.69 -22.94
CA LYS A 68 0.96 -17.47 -21.58
C LYS A 68 2.18 -18.37 -21.28
N GLU A 69 3.27 -17.76 -20.84
CA GLU A 69 4.38 -18.49 -20.26
C GLU A 69 4.01 -18.86 -18.80
N LEU A 70 3.87 -20.15 -18.53
CA LEU A 70 3.61 -20.66 -17.19
C LEU A 70 4.94 -20.97 -16.50
N LEU A 71 5.08 -20.49 -15.27
CA LEU A 71 6.21 -20.86 -14.43
C LEU A 71 6.01 -22.25 -13.85
N PRO A 72 7.10 -23.05 -13.65
CA PRO A 72 6.99 -24.34 -13.01
C PRO A 72 6.51 -24.21 -11.56
N VAL A 73 5.65 -25.14 -11.13
CA VAL A 73 5.15 -25.21 -9.75
C VAL A 73 5.91 -26.32 -9.02
N LYS A 74 6.49 -26.01 -7.85
CA LYS A 74 7.05 -26.99 -6.92
C LYS A 74 6.12 -27.21 -5.73
N GLU A 75 6.17 -28.39 -5.14
CA GLU A 75 5.31 -28.77 -4.00
C GLU A 75 5.67 -28.05 -2.69
N LYS A 76 6.92 -27.57 -2.55
CA LYS A 76 7.42 -26.87 -1.34
C LYS A 76 8.30 -25.71 -1.72
N ALA A 77 7.98 -24.55 -1.20
CA ALA A 77 8.80 -23.35 -1.28
C ALA A 77 9.59 -23.16 0.02
N LYS A 78 10.84 -22.71 -0.10
CA LYS A 78 11.63 -22.23 1.03
C LYS A 78 11.51 -20.71 1.18
N ASN A 79 11.35 -20.03 0.05
CA ASN A 79 11.31 -18.57 0.00
C ASN A 79 9.90 -18.13 -0.40
N ILE A 80 9.45 -17.02 0.15
CA ILE A 80 8.16 -16.43 -0.17
C ILE A 80 8.35 -14.95 -0.49
N ILE A 81 7.82 -14.52 -1.63
CA ILE A 81 7.69 -13.12 -2.00
C ILE A 81 6.19 -12.82 -2.09
N LEU A 82 5.69 -11.99 -1.18
CA LEU A 82 4.30 -11.54 -1.14
C LEU A 82 4.25 -10.10 -1.61
N LEU A 83 3.57 -9.86 -2.73
CA LEU A 83 3.34 -8.52 -3.25
C LEU A 83 1.87 -8.14 -3.02
N ILE A 84 1.65 -7.02 -2.33
CA ILE A 84 0.33 -6.46 -2.02
C ILE A 84 0.24 -5.11 -2.72
N SER A 85 -0.72 -4.94 -3.61
CA SER A 85 -1.04 -3.61 -4.13
C SER A 85 -2.26 -3.10 -3.40
N ASP A 86 -2.07 -2.10 -2.55
CA ASP A 86 -3.15 -1.48 -1.78
C ASP A 86 -4.20 -0.89 -2.73
N GLY A 87 -5.46 -1.19 -2.51
CA GLY A 87 -6.59 -0.70 -3.30
C GLY A 87 -6.76 -1.31 -4.71
N MET A 88 -5.99 -2.35 -5.08
CA MET A 88 -6.01 -2.93 -6.42
C MET A 88 -7.09 -4.01 -6.57
N SER A 89 -8.09 -3.76 -7.40
CA SER A 89 -9.04 -4.77 -7.84
C SER A 89 -8.80 -5.21 -9.29
N LEU A 90 -9.67 -6.05 -9.80
CA LEU A 90 -9.67 -6.44 -11.22
C LEU A 90 -9.91 -5.25 -12.16
N SER A 91 -10.58 -4.20 -11.70
CA SER A 91 -10.79 -2.98 -12.48
C SER A 91 -9.47 -2.22 -12.68
N GLN A 92 -8.66 -2.05 -11.62
CA GLN A 92 -7.34 -1.42 -11.72
C GLN A 92 -6.40 -2.23 -12.62
N VAL A 93 -6.36 -3.55 -12.44
CA VAL A 93 -5.57 -4.47 -13.31
C VAL A 93 -5.99 -4.35 -14.77
N SER A 94 -7.30 -4.33 -15.05
CA SER A 94 -7.83 -4.25 -16.42
C SER A 94 -7.59 -2.87 -17.03
N SER A 95 -7.79 -1.80 -16.25
CA SER A 95 -7.53 -0.43 -16.67
C SER A 95 -6.06 -0.22 -17.02
N TYR A 96 -5.15 -0.67 -16.16
CA TYR A 96 -3.72 -0.59 -16.43
C TYR A 96 -3.32 -1.34 -17.72
N ARG A 97 -3.84 -2.56 -17.94
CA ARG A 97 -3.63 -3.31 -19.17
C ARG A 97 -4.02 -2.51 -20.41
N LEU A 98 -5.25 -1.95 -20.37
CA LEU A 98 -5.77 -1.15 -21.47
C LEU A 98 -4.90 0.07 -21.76
N LEU A 99 -4.52 0.81 -20.71
CA LEU A 99 -3.72 2.03 -20.79
C LEU A 99 -2.25 1.74 -21.17
N LYS A 100 -1.70 0.57 -20.82
CA LYS A 100 -0.34 0.17 -21.16
C LYS A 100 -0.18 -0.19 -22.64
N GLY A 101 -1.11 -0.94 -23.21
CA GLY A 101 -0.95 -1.44 -24.57
C GLY A 101 -2.20 -2.03 -25.21
N GLY A 102 -3.38 -1.73 -24.65
CA GLY A 102 -4.67 -2.18 -25.18
C GLY A 102 -5.11 -3.55 -24.65
N PRO A 103 -6.22 -4.08 -25.16
CA PRO A 103 -6.92 -5.23 -24.57
C PRO A 103 -6.10 -6.53 -24.58
N ASN A 104 -5.12 -6.67 -25.45
CA ASN A 104 -4.26 -7.84 -25.57
C ASN A 104 -2.85 -7.64 -24.96
N GLU A 105 -2.61 -6.49 -24.31
CA GLU A 105 -1.33 -6.27 -23.62
C GLU A 105 -1.15 -7.27 -22.49
N ARG A 106 0.07 -7.76 -22.32
CA ARG A 106 0.44 -8.64 -21.23
C ARG A 106 1.13 -7.86 -20.13
N ILE A 107 0.65 -8.07 -18.92
CA ILE A 107 1.24 -7.52 -17.70
C ILE A 107 1.76 -8.67 -16.84
N ALA A 108 2.57 -8.38 -15.84
CA ALA A 108 3.29 -9.42 -15.10
C ALA A 108 2.36 -10.42 -14.39
N VAL A 109 1.23 -9.96 -13.88
CA VAL A 109 0.23 -10.85 -13.23
C VAL A 109 -0.37 -11.91 -14.16
N ASP A 110 -0.32 -11.72 -15.47
CA ASP A 110 -0.77 -12.74 -16.45
C ASP A 110 0.12 -13.98 -16.51
N ARG A 111 1.31 -13.93 -15.91
CA ARG A 111 2.28 -15.04 -15.90
C ARG A 111 1.98 -16.06 -14.79
N PHE A 112 1.12 -15.72 -13.84
CA PHE A 112 0.78 -16.64 -12.75
C PHE A 112 -0.06 -17.82 -13.26
N PRO A 113 0.29 -19.06 -12.84
CA PRO A 113 -0.43 -20.27 -13.26
C PRO A 113 -1.77 -20.43 -12.52
N ILE A 114 -1.89 -19.86 -11.33
CA ILE A 114 -3.05 -19.99 -10.44
C ILE A 114 -3.57 -18.60 -10.10
N SER A 115 -4.89 -18.45 -10.06
CA SER A 115 -5.57 -17.27 -9.57
C SER A 115 -6.73 -17.67 -8.66
N GLY A 116 -7.07 -16.80 -7.72
CA GLY A 116 -8.13 -17.02 -6.74
C GLY A 116 -8.86 -15.73 -6.38
N ILE A 117 -9.74 -15.82 -5.40
CA ILE A 117 -10.52 -14.69 -4.87
C ILE A 117 -10.26 -14.62 -3.36
N VAL A 118 -10.08 -13.41 -2.85
CA VAL A 118 -9.90 -13.12 -1.41
C VAL A 118 -11.16 -12.45 -0.88
N LEU A 119 -11.58 -12.84 0.33
CA LEU A 119 -12.67 -12.21 1.08
C LEU A 119 -12.07 -11.13 1.98
N THR A 120 -12.24 -9.88 1.63
CA THR A 120 -11.51 -8.75 2.23
C THR A 120 -12.16 -8.17 3.48
N HIS A 121 -13.46 -8.42 3.76
CA HIS A 121 -14.15 -7.85 4.91
C HIS A 121 -13.36 -7.99 6.23
N SER A 122 -13.41 -6.97 7.09
CA SER A 122 -12.85 -7.02 8.44
C SER A 122 -13.77 -7.79 9.42
N GLN A 123 -13.37 -7.86 10.68
CA GLN A 123 -14.19 -8.53 11.71
C GLN A 123 -15.44 -7.71 12.06
N ASP A 124 -15.33 -6.40 12.08
CA ASP A 124 -16.39 -5.46 12.51
C ASP A 124 -17.11 -4.78 11.35
N ALA A 125 -16.60 -4.87 10.10
CA ALA A 125 -17.19 -4.18 8.97
C ALA A 125 -17.13 -4.99 7.66
N ILE A 126 -18.11 -4.76 6.77
CA ILE A 126 -18.11 -5.33 5.42
C ILE A 126 -17.02 -4.68 4.56
N VAL A 127 -16.80 -3.39 4.73
CA VAL A 127 -15.71 -2.65 4.08
C VAL A 127 -14.53 -2.62 5.03
N THR A 128 -13.44 -3.25 4.61
CA THR A 128 -12.19 -3.31 5.36
C THR A 128 -11.39 -2.03 5.18
N ASP A 129 -10.46 -1.78 6.11
CA ASP A 129 -9.32 -0.88 5.87
C ASP A 129 -8.03 -1.69 5.68
N SER A 130 -6.94 -1.03 5.27
CA SER A 130 -5.64 -1.69 5.06
C SER A 130 -5.08 -2.31 6.34
N ALA A 131 -5.38 -1.75 7.54
CA ALA A 131 -4.86 -2.26 8.80
C ALA A 131 -5.41 -3.66 9.13
N SER A 132 -6.74 -3.82 9.06
CA SER A 132 -7.38 -5.10 9.33
C SER A 132 -7.07 -6.14 8.25
N SER A 133 -6.98 -5.74 6.98
CA SER A 133 -6.58 -6.62 5.88
C SER A 133 -5.13 -7.09 6.03
N ALA A 134 -4.19 -6.18 6.29
CA ALA A 134 -2.79 -6.54 6.50
C ALA A 134 -2.59 -7.40 7.74
N THR A 135 -3.33 -7.14 8.83
CA THR A 135 -3.35 -8.02 10.01
C THR A 135 -3.87 -9.41 9.65
N ALA A 136 -4.91 -9.51 8.81
CA ALA A 136 -5.39 -10.82 8.38
C ALA A 136 -4.36 -11.56 7.52
N PHE A 137 -3.59 -10.88 6.68
CA PHE A 137 -2.50 -11.49 5.90
C PHE A 137 -1.32 -11.89 6.78
N SER A 138 -0.94 -11.05 7.75
CA SER A 138 0.23 -11.30 8.60
C SER A 138 -0.01 -12.32 9.70
N THR A 139 -1.26 -12.49 10.18
CA THR A 139 -1.59 -13.36 11.32
C THR A 139 -2.51 -14.54 10.98
N GLY A 140 -3.15 -14.51 9.80
CA GLY A 140 -4.18 -15.49 9.42
C GLY A 140 -5.52 -15.29 10.13
N LYS A 141 -5.73 -14.17 10.85
CA LYS A 141 -6.96 -13.89 11.60
C LYS A 141 -7.54 -12.53 11.26
N LYS A 142 -8.85 -12.46 11.13
CA LYS A 142 -9.58 -11.21 10.96
C LYS A 142 -9.55 -10.40 12.27
N THR A 143 -9.45 -9.07 12.13
CA THR A 143 -9.53 -8.11 13.23
C THR A 143 -10.42 -6.92 12.87
N ASN A 144 -10.59 -5.99 13.80
CA ASN A 144 -11.35 -4.76 13.59
C ASN A 144 -10.57 -3.76 12.73
N ASN A 145 -11.29 -2.92 12.01
CA ASN A 145 -10.68 -1.83 11.24
C ASN A 145 -9.80 -0.96 12.15
N GLY A 146 -8.63 -0.57 11.64
CA GLY A 146 -7.65 0.23 12.34
C GLY A 146 -6.64 -0.54 13.20
N ALA A 147 -6.93 -1.78 13.59
CA ALA A 147 -6.04 -2.56 14.45
C ALA A 147 -4.92 -3.26 13.66
N LEU A 148 -3.73 -3.28 14.22
CA LEU A 148 -2.53 -3.92 13.67
C LEU A 148 -2.03 -5.01 14.61
N GLY A 149 -1.90 -6.24 14.12
CA GLY A 149 -1.34 -7.36 14.86
C GLY A 149 -2.11 -7.75 16.15
N LEU A 150 -3.34 -7.28 16.30
CA LEU A 150 -4.19 -7.57 17.46
C LEU A 150 -5.47 -8.27 17.03
N ASP A 151 -6.04 -9.08 17.90
CA ASP A 151 -7.38 -9.62 17.71
C ASP A 151 -8.47 -8.59 18.12
N PRO A 152 -9.77 -8.88 17.89
CA PRO A 152 -10.86 -7.96 18.25
C PRO A 152 -10.95 -7.61 19.75
N ASP A 153 -10.34 -8.40 20.62
CA ASP A 153 -10.26 -8.19 22.06
C ASP A 153 -8.94 -7.53 22.49
N ASN A 154 -8.17 -6.97 21.53
CA ASN A 154 -6.85 -6.36 21.70
C ASN A 154 -5.78 -7.29 22.26
N GLN A 155 -5.91 -8.61 22.04
CA GLN A 155 -4.84 -9.54 22.37
C GLN A 155 -3.84 -9.61 21.22
N VAL A 156 -2.55 -9.66 21.55
CA VAL A 156 -1.49 -9.77 20.55
C VAL A 156 -1.63 -11.05 19.74
N LEU A 157 -1.62 -10.92 18.44
CA LEU A 157 -1.55 -12.01 17.47
C LEU A 157 -0.12 -12.13 16.96
N GLU A 158 0.51 -13.27 17.17
CA GLU A 158 1.81 -13.54 16.55
C GLU A 158 1.71 -13.40 15.03
N ASN A 159 2.53 -12.51 14.44
CA ASN A 159 2.54 -12.28 13.02
C ASN A 159 3.50 -13.23 12.30
N PHE A 160 3.45 -13.23 10.96
CA PHE A 160 4.22 -14.16 10.14
C PHE A 160 5.73 -13.95 10.25
N THR A 161 6.22 -12.71 10.41
CA THR A 161 7.65 -12.44 10.55
C THR A 161 8.19 -12.96 11.87
N GLU A 162 7.45 -12.78 12.97
CA GLU A 162 7.79 -13.34 14.28
C GLU A 162 7.80 -14.87 14.28
N THR A 163 6.82 -15.47 13.59
CA THR A 163 6.73 -16.93 13.47
C THR A 163 7.94 -17.49 12.71
N ILE A 164 8.28 -16.91 11.56
CA ILE A 164 9.36 -17.47 10.72
C ILE A 164 10.75 -17.21 11.29
N ASP A 165 10.96 -16.11 12.01
CA ASP A 165 12.22 -15.84 12.69
C ASP A 165 12.58 -16.95 13.68
N LYS A 166 11.64 -17.37 14.53
CA LYS A 166 11.78 -18.50 15.46
C LYS A 166 12.17 -19.80 14.74
N HIS A 167 11.92 -19.91 13.45
CA HIS A 167 12.25 -21.06 12.64
C HIS A 167 13.52 -20.90 11.80
N GLY A 168 14.25 -19.78 11.94
CA GLY A 168 15.53 -19.51 11.30
C GLY A 168 15.41 -19.04 9.84
N TYR A 169 14.33 -18.33 9.53
CA TYR A 169 14.12 -17.58 8.30
C TYR A 169 14.37 -16.11 8.54
N VAL A 170 14.66 -15.36 7.49
CA VAL A 170 14.79 -13.90 7.56
C VAL A 170 13.63 -13.23 6.84
N SER A 171 13.30 -12.00 7.27
CA SER A 171 12.21 -11.23 6.68
C SER A 171 12.65 -9.86 6.19
N SER A 172 11.96 -9.36 5.16
CA SER A 172 12.10 -8.00 4.62
C SER A 172 10.74 -7.40 4.35
N LEU A 173 10.58 -6.11 4.66
CA LEU A 173 9.37 -5.33 4.41
C LEU A 173 9.70 -4.15 3.51
N ILE A 174 8.91 -3.96 2.45
CA ILE A 174 9.10 -2.91 1.45
C ILE A 174 7.76 -2.23 1.21
N SER A 175 7.75 -0.90 1.15
CA SER A 175 6.54 -0.12 0.92
C SER A 175 6.84 1.16 0.14
N THR A 176 5.91 1.62 -0.68
CA THR A 176 5.97 2.94 -1.32
C THR A 176 5.37 4.03 -0.45
N SER A 177 4.67 3.68 0.64
CA SER A 177 4.24 4.59 1.70
C SER A 177 5.33 4.80 2.75
N GLU A 178 4.96 5.48 3.84
CA GLU A 178 5.72 5.45 5.09
C GLU A 178 5.79 4.00 5.60
N ILE A 179 6.95 3.55 6.07
CA ILE A 179 7.06 2.20 6.63
C ILE A 179 6.20 1.99 7.88
N THR A 180 5.75 3.06 8.53
CA THR A 180 4.79 3.04 9.63
C THR A 180 3.33 2.94 9.16
N HIS A 181 3.07 2.95 7.84
CA HIS A 181 1.73 2.74 7.29
C HIS A 181 1.24 1.31 7.60
N ALA A 182 -0.05 1.10 7.51
CA ALA A 182 -0.72 -0.08 8.03
C ALA A 182 -0.16 -1.41 7.52
N THR A 183 0.10 -1.52 6.21
CA THR A 183 0.47 -2.79 5.59
C THR A 183 1.84 -3.30 6.06
N PRO A 184 2.94 -2.54 5.97
CA PRO A 184 4.21 -3.01 6.52
C PRO A 184 4.18 -3.10 8.05
N ALA A 185 3.48 -2.19 8.74
CA ALA A 185 3.38 -2.17 10.19
C ALA A 185 2.71 -3.43 10.78
N ALA A 186 1.71 -4.01 10.09
CA ALA A 186 1.03 -5.22 10.53
C ALA A 186 1.94 -6.47 10.59
N TYR A 187 3.09 -6.43 9.94
CA TYR A 187 4.11 -7.49 9.97
C TYR A 187 5.18 -7.28 11.04
N ALA A 188 5.20 -6.13 11.74
CA ALA A 188 6.27 -5.80 12.68
C ALA A 188 5.81 -4.97 13.88
N SER A 189 4.49 -4.86 14.12
CA SER A 189 3.94 -4.12 15.26
C SER A 189 2.56 -4.63 15.68
N HIS A 190 2.17 -4.27 16.93
CA HIS A 190 0.90 -4.62 17.56
C HIS A 190 0.32 -3.38 18.24
N VAL A 191 -0.62 -2.71 17.58
CA VAL A 191 -1.31 -1.52 18.11
C VAL A 191 -2.80 -1.57 17.79
N ASP A 192 -3.60 -1.00 18.68
CA ASP A 192 -5.05 -0.94 18.54
C ASP A 192 -5.52 0.08 17.49
N LEU A 193 -4.62 0.97 17.04
CA LEU A 193 -4.94 2.00 16.06
C LEU A 193 -3.72 2.33 15.17
N ARG A 194 -3.88 2.18 13.87
CA ARG A 194 -2.86 2.41 12.83
C ARG A 194 -2.22 3.81 12.83
N TRP A 195 -2.82 4.78 13.51
CA TRP A 195 -2.31 6.15 13.64
C TRP A 195 -1.32 6.34 14.80
N LYS A 196 -1.04 5.30 15.57
CA LYS A 196 -0.03 5.32 16.65
C LYS A 196 1.38 5.16 16.10
N THR A 197 1.77 6.07 15.22
CA THR A 197 3.00 5.98 14.43
C THR A 197 4.28 5.97 15.29
N ASP A 198 4.26 6.64 16.46
CA ASP A 198 5.36 6.64 17.42
C ASP A 198 5.57 5.24 18.01
N GLU A 199 4.48 4.56 18.42
CA GLU A 199 4.53 3.19 18.93
C GLU A 199 4.92 2.20 17.82
N ILE A 200 4.36 2.36 16.61
CA ILE A 200 4.64 1.50 15.46
C ILE A 200 6.12 1.55 15.10
N SER A 201 6.69 2.75 14.94
CA SER A 201 8.10 2.90 14.55
C SER A 201 9.05 2.29 15.57
N LEU A 202 8.78 2.44 16.89
CA LEU A 202 9.54 1.79 17.95
C LEU A 202 9.50 0.27 17.82
N GLN A 203 8.30 -0.32 17.71
CA GLN A 203 8.13 -1.77 17.60
C GLN A 203 8.78 -2.33 16.33
N MET A 204 8.65 -1.63 15.19
CA MET A 204 9.29 -2.05 13.94
C MET A 204 10.81 -2.11 14.06
N MET A 205 11.44 -1.16 14.74
CA MET A 205 12.90 -1.14 14.93
C MET A 205 13.36 -2.18 15.94
N ASP A 206 12.53 -2.55 16.90
CA ASP A 206 12.82 -3.63 17.85
C ASP A 206 12.57 -5.03 17.24
N SER A 207 11.78 -5.12 16.19
CA SER A 207 11.41 -6.37 15.51
C SER A 207 12.63 -7.09 14.92
N ASP A 208 12.52 -8.40 14.68
CA ASP A 208 13.57 -9.21 14.05
C ASP A 208 13.62 -9.11 12.51
N VAL A 209 12.87 -8.16 11.93
CA VAL A 209 12.92 -7.90 10.49
C VAL A 209 14.28 -7.34 10.10
N MET A 210 14.94 -8.02 9.13
CA MET A 210 16.34 -7.71 8.77
C MET A 210 16.48 -6.57 7.77
N THR A 211 15.41 -6.26 7.03
CA THR A 211 15.44 -5.19 6.02
C THR A 211 14.07 -4.53 5.92
N ILE A 212 14.01 -3.23 6.18
CA ILE A 212 12.79 -2.42 6.06
C ILE A 212 13.10 -1.24 5.14
N LEU A 213 12.36 -1.09 4.03
CA LEU A 213 12.61 -0.07 3.02
C LEU A 213 11.32 0.67 2.65
N GLY A 214 11.36 1.99 2.63
CA GLY A 214 10.24 2.83 2.19
C GLY A 214 10.46 4.30 2.50
N GLY A 215 9.37 5.02 2.72
CA GLY A 215 9.35 6.41 3.18
C GLY A 215 9.20 6.54 4.70
N GLY A 216 8.88 7.75 5.17
CA GLY A 216 8.46 8.01 6.55
C GLY A 216 9.55 8.43 7.51
N ARG A 217 10.64 9.04 7.03
CA ARG A 217 11.74 9.50 7.90
C ARG A 217 11.26 10.45 9.00
N HIS A 218 10.26 11.27 8.76
CA HIS A 218 9.68 12.18 9.75
C HIS A 218 9.12 11.45 10.99
N PHE A 219 8.67 10.21 10.86
CA PHE A 219 8.17 9.42 11.99
C PHE A 219 9.27 8.83 12.88
N PHE A 220 10.54 9.10 12.55
CA PHE A 220 11.73 8.71 13.30
C PHE A 220 12.44 9.90 13.95
N MET A 221 11.97 11.12 13.73
CA MET A 221 12.57 12.36 14.17
C MET A 221 11.60 13.13 15.05
N THR A 222 12.16 13.87 16.04
CA THR A 222 11.39 14.76 16.91
C THR A 222 10.82 15.95 16.12
N GLU A 223 9.76 16.58 16.62
CA GLU A 223 9.20 17.81 16.04
C GLU A 223 10.26 18.92 15.97
N GLU A 224 11.14 19.05 16.99
CA GLU A 224 12.23 20.02 17.01
C GLU A 224 13.21 19.82 15.82
N MET A 225 13.39 18.59 15.38
CA MET A 225 14.23 18.22 14.22
C MET A 225 13.47 18.29 12.89
N GLY A 226 12.24 18.74 12.88
CA GLY A 226 11.34 18.78 11.71
C GLY A 226 10.62 17.46 11.44
N GLY A 227 10.62 16.53 12.38
CA GLY A 227 9.88 15.27 12.32
C GLY A 227 8.45 15.39 12.84
N LYS A 228 7.82 14.24 13.11
CA LYS A 228 6.43 14.11 13.55
C LYS A 228 6.27 13.35 14.87
N ARG A 229 7.37 12.95 15.52
CA ARG A 229 7.28 12.24 16.79
C ARG A 229 6.89 13.19 17.91
N SER A 230 5.85 12.79 18.64
CA SER A 230 5.31 13.57 19.76
C SER A 230 5.92 13.18 21.12
N ASP A 231 6.69 12.09 21.17
CA ASP A 231 7.32 11.56 22.39
C ASP A 231 8.73 12.09 22.67
N GLU A 232 9.19 13.06 21.84
CA GLU A 232 10.51 13.70 21.92
C GLU A 232 11.70 12.72 21.70
N VAL A 233 11.49 11.49 21.22
CA VAL A 233 12.52 10.51 20.94
C VAL A 233 13.12 10.73 19.55
N ASN A 234 14.43 10.89 19.43
CA ASN A 234 15.15 10.80 18.15
C ASN A 234 15.49 9.33 17.85
N LEU A 235 14.54 8.62 17.24
CA LEU A 235 14.67 7.19 17.00
C LEU A 235 15.80 6.87 16.00
N LEU A 236 16.13 7.76 15.05
CA LEU A 236 17.27 7.57 14.14
C LEU A 236 18.60 7.50 14.89
N GLU A 237 18.77 8.29 15.96
CA GLU A 237 19.96 8.26 16.77
C GLU A 237 20.04 6.97 17.60
N GLU A 238 18.91 6.55 18.17
CA GLU A 238 18.84 5.32 18.98
C GLU A 238 19.19 4.08 18.19
N ILE A 239 18.64 3.95 16.97
CA ILE A 239 18.86 2.76 16.14
C ILE A 239 20.20 2.76 15.38
N ASN A 240 20.92 3.87 15.35
CA ASN A 240 22.18 3.98 14.58
C ASN A 240 23.28 2.99 15.03
N SER A 241 23.19 2.47 16.25
CA SER A 241 24.12 1.44 16.75
C SER A 241 23.73 0.01 16.35
N THR A 242 22.49 -0.23 15.96
CA THR A 242 21.91 -1.54 15.67
C THR A 242 21.50 -1.72 14.21
N HIS A 243 21.26 -0.61 13.50
CA HIS A 243 20.80 -0.62 12.11
C HIS A 243 21.75 0.18 11.22
N THR A 244 21.89 -0.26 9.97
CA THR A 244 22.41 0.60 8.90
C THR A 244 21.25 1.41 8.34
N ILE A 245 21.34 2.73 8.45
CA ILE A 245 20.30 3.66 7.98
C ILE A 245 20.67 4.13 6.57
N LEU A 246 19.77 3.92 5.60
CA LEU A 246 19.89 4.39 4.24
C LEU A 246 18.86 5.52 4.03
N THR A 247 19.31 6.68 3.55
CA THR A 247 18.42 7.84 3.36
C THR A 247 18.30 8.29 1.92
N LYS A 248 19.12 7.72 1.04
CA LYS A 248 19.13 8.04 -0.39
C LYS A 248 19.28 6.76 -1.21
N LYS A 249 18.79 6.80 -2.43
CA LYS A 249 19.01 5.73 -3.41
C LYS A 249 20.51 5.38 -3.57
N THR A 250 21.38 6.38 -3.59
CA THR A 250 22.84 6.18 -3.70
C THR A 250 23.44 5.39 -2.53
N ASP A 251 22.87 5.52 -1.33
CA ASP A 251 23.28 4.73 -0.17
C ASP A 251 22.93 3.26 -0.38
N MET A 252 21.72 3.01 -0.93
CA MET A 252 21.25 1.67 -1.28
C MET A 252 22.10 1.06 -2.41
N ASP A 253 22.41 1.83 -3.45
CA ASP A 253 23.17 1.36 -4.62
C ASP A 253 24.62 0.99 -4.26
N SER A 254 25.22 1.65 -3.25
CA SER A 254 26.60 1.42 -2.78
C SER A 254 26.69 0.47 -1.58
N PHE A 255 25.56 -0.08 -1.13
CA PHE A 255 25.53 -0.92 0.07
C PHE A 255 26.27 -2.25 -0.12
N ASP A 256 27.10 -2.60 0.85
CA ASP A 256 27.77 -3.89 0.88
C ASP A 256 26.80 -4.99 1.38
N HIS A 257 26.29 -5.80 0.48
CA HIS A 257 25.35 -6.87 0.80
C HIS A 257 25.93 -8.01 1.66
N THR A 258 27.26 -8.04 1.90
CA THR A 258 27.85 -8.97 2.86
C THR A 258 27.60 -8.58 4.32
N ASN A 259 27.17 -7.35 4.57
CA ASN A 259 26.73 -6.88 5.88
C ASN A 259 25.47 -7.64 6.33
N GLN A 260 25.58 -8.35 7.46
CA GLN A 260 24.52 -9.18 8.04
C GLN A 260 23.69 -8.43 9.10
N GLY A 261 23.96 -7.16 9.37
CA GLY A 261 23.18 -6.34 10.30
C GLY A 261 21.81 -5.95 9.77
N LYS A 262 20.94 -5.44 10.64
CA LYS A 262 19.66 -4.88 10.25
C LYS A 262 19.84 -3.63 9.38
N VAL A 263 18.95 -3.43 8.40
CA VAL A 263 18.95 -2.26 7.50
C VAL A 263 17.60 -1.62 7.51
N VAL A 264 17.56 -0.30 7.67
CA VAL A 264 16.37 0.51 7.45
C VAL A 264 16.65 1.56 6.38
N GLY A 265 15.84 1.59 5.32
CA GLY A 265 15.87 2.60 4.26
C GLY A 265 14.68 3.53 4.39
N LEU A 266 14.94 4.82 4.65
CA LEU A 266 13.96 5.89 4.80
C LEU A 266 14.25 6.94 3.73
N PHE A 267 13.81 6.68 2.50
CA PHE A 267 14.23 7.42 1.31
C PHE A 267 13.46 8.73 1.11
N ALA A 268 12.36 8.92 1.83
CA ALA A 268 11.56 10.15 1.83
C ALA A 268 11.13 10.51 3.26
N ASP A 269 10.77 11.77 3.46
CA ASP A 269 10.26 12.27 4.75
C ASP A 269 8.86 11.73 5.06
N GLU A 270 8.02 11.68 4.04
CA GLU A 270 6.69 11.06 4.01
C GLU A 270 6.76 9.78 3.14
N ALA A 271 5.70 9.44 2.43
CA ALA A 271 5.76 8.40 1.41
C ALA A 271 6.77 8.71 0.30
N LEU A 272 7.18 7.70 -0.44
CA LEU A 272 7.95 7.90 -1.66
C LEU A 272 7.14 8.74 -2.65
N ARG A 273 7.82 9.51 -3.47
CA ARG A 273 7.15 10.36 -4.45
C ARG A 273 6.51 9.51 -5.53
N ASP A 274 5.34 9.96 -5.99
CA ASP A 274 4.74 9.48 -7.23
C ASP A 274 5.81 9.48 -8.35
N ILE A 275 5.90 8.40 -9.09
CA ILE A 275 6.87 8.17 -10.17
C ILE A 275 6.50 9.06 -11.39
N GLU A 276 6.49 10.37 -11.19
CA GLU A 276 6.03 11.33 -12.20
C GLU A 276 7.15 11.77 -13.16
N THR A 277 8.37 11.85 -12.66
CA THR A 277 9.49 12.38 -13.42
C THR A 277 10.76 11.54 -13.32
N PRO A 278 11.62 11.53 -14.36
CA PRO A 278 12.93 10.87 -14.27
C PRO A 278 13.81 11.39 -13.14
N GLU A 279 13.65 12.65 -12.73
CA GLU A 279 14.38 13.25 -11.62
C GLU A 279 14.04 12.56 -10.30
N ASN A 280 12.77 12.19 -10.09
CA ASN A 280 12.34 11.47 -8.87
C ASN A 280 13.02 10.10 -8.77
N HIS A 281 13.14 9.37 -9.88
CA HIS A 281 13.86 8.09 -9.93
C HIS A 281 15.36 8.17 -9.59
N SER A 282 15.97 9.34 -9.70
CA SER A 282 17.38 9.52 -9.34
C SER A 282 17.60 9.73 -7.83
N LEU A 283 16.55 10.10 -7.11
CA LEU A 283 16.62 10.46 -5.68
C LEU A 283 16.10 9.32 -4.78
N GLU A 284 15.01 8.69 -5.21
CA GLU A 284 14.30 7.66 -4.47
C GLU A 284 14.26 6.35 -5.28
N PRO A 285 14.42 5.18 -4.63
CA PRO A 285 14.37 3.90 -5.34
C PRO A 285 12.95 3.55 -5.77
N THR A 286 12.81 2.85 -6.89
CA THR A 286 11.56 2.22 -7.32
C THR A 286 11.26 0.99 -6.45
N THR A 287 10.03 0.51 -6.48
CA THR A 287 9.62 -0.72 -5.78
C THR A 287 10.45 -1.93 -6.25
N SER A 288 10.71 -2.01 -7.56
CA SER A 288 11.56 -3.06 -8.16
C SER A 288 13.01 -2.99 -7.68
N GLU A 289 13.58 -1.79 -7.50
CA GLU A 289 14.94 -1.60 -7.01
C GLU A 289 15.05 -1.99 -5.52
N MET A 290 14.08 -1.59 -4.69
CA MET A 290 14.01 -2.01 -3.29
C MET A 290 13.86 -3.53 -3.15
N LEU A 291 13.02 -4.14 -3.99
CA LEU A 291 12.86 -5.60 -4.01
C LEU A 291 14.17 -6.29 -4.40
N ASN A 292 14.86 -5.84 -5.43
CA ASN A 292 16.16 -6.38 -5.84
C ASN A 292 17.21 -6.27 -4.73
N PHE A 293 17.21 -5.16 -3.99
CA PHE A 293 18.08 -4.99 -2.82
C PHE A 293 17.78 -6.03 -1.74
N ALA A 294 16.52 -6.19 -1.35
CA ALA A 294 16.09 -7.17 -0.34
C ALA A 294 16.40 -8.60 -0.77
N LEU A 295 16.18 -8.95 -2.05
CA LEU A 295 16.48 -10.28 -2.58
C LEU A 295 17.98 -10.60 -2.55
N LYS A 296 18.85 -9.65 -2.91
CA LYS A 296 20.31 -9.82 -2.80
C LYS A 296 20.75 -10.06 -1.35
N ARG A 297 20.17 -9.34 -0.40
CA ARG A 297 20.43 -9.56 1.04
C ARG A 297 19.93 -10.94 1.47
N SER A 298 18.72 -11.32 1.06
CA SER A 298 18.15 -12.62 1.38
C SER A 298 19.01 -13.78 0.86
N ASP A 299 19.57 -13.66 -0.34
CA ASP A 299 20.52 -14.65 -0.88
C ASP A 299 21.81 -14.74 -0.03
N GLN A 300 22.32 -13.62 0.47
CA GLN A 300 23.48 -13.62 1.37
C GLN A 300 23.17 -14.30 2.71
N PHE A 301 21.99 -14.03 3.29
CA PHE A 301 21.54 -14.73 4.50
C PHE A 301 21.40 -16.25 4.28
N ASN A 302 20.85 -16.68 3.14
CA ASN A 302 20.75 -18.09 2.79
C ASN A 302 22.13 -18.75 2.67
N GLN A 303 23.12 -18.08 2.06
CA GLN A 303 24.49 -18.55 1.98
C GLN A 303 25.16 -18.67 3.36
N ASN A 304 24.74 -17.86 4.33
CA ASN A 304 25.22 -17.86 5.70
C ASN A 304 24.41 -18.76 6.65
N GLY A 305 23.51 -19.60 6.12
CA GLY A 305 22.85 -20.68 6.87
C GLY A 305 21.41 -20.44 7.29
N CYS A 306 20.76 -19.37 6.84
CA CYS A 306 19.31 -19.20 7.00
C CYS A 306 18.57 -20.27 6.17
N LYS A 307 17.39 -20.68 6.63
CA LYS A 307 16.60 -21.74 5.97
C LYS A 307 15.86 -21.25 4.74
N GLY A 308 15.65 -19.96 4.61
CA GLY A 308 14.93 -19.27 3.56
C GLY A 308 14.55 -17.86 3.98
N PHE A 309 13.70 -17.20 3.19
CA PHE A 309 13.31 -15.83 3.45
C PHE A 309 11.83 -15.56 3.14
N PHE A 310 11.34 -14.48 3.72
CA PHE A 310 10.08 -13.84 3.38
C PHE A 310 10.32 -12.38 3.00
N VAL A 311 9.79 -11.96 1.87
CA VAL A 311 9.78 -10.55 1.47
C VAL A 311 8.35 -10.13 1.22
N MET A 312 7.86 -9.16 1.99
CA MET A 312 6.61 -8.46 1.72
C MET A 312 6.92 -7.17 0.97
N VAL A 313 6.19 -6.93 -0.11
CA VAL A 313 6.31 -5.74 -0.97
C VAL A 313 4.95 -5.11 -1.10
N GLU A 314 4.83 -3.85 -0.76
CA GLU A 314 3.61 -3.10 -0.92
C GLU A 314 3.76 -2.00 -1.98
N GLY A 315 2.86 -2.02 -2.98
CA GLY A 315 2.55 -0.87 -3.83
C GLY A 315 1.40 -0.09 -3.23
N SER A 316 1.71 0.82 -2.30
CA SER A 316 0.71 1.49 -1.44
C SER A 316 -0.12 2.53 -2.19
N GLN A 317 0.45 3.15 -3.22
CA GLN A 317 -0.10 4.38 -3.79
C GLN A 317 -1.13 4.14 -4.89
N VAL A 318 -1.41 2.89 -5.25
CA VAL A 318 -2.56 2.55 -6.11
C VAL A 318 -3.88 2.88 -5.39
N ASP A 319 -3.95 2.65 -4.08
CA ASP A 319 -5.04 3.07 -3.21
C ASP A 319 -5.22 4.59 -3.21
N TRP A 320 -4.13 5.33 -3.02
CA TRP A 320 -4.17 6.80 -3.00
C TRP A 320 -4.61 7.39 -4.34
N ALA A 321 -4.21 6.77 -5.44
CA ALA A 321 -4.70 7.14 -6.76
C ALA A 321 -6.20 6.89 -6.92
N GLY A 322 -6.71 5.79 -6.34
CA GLY A 322 -8.14 5.49 -6.23
C GLY A 322 -8.88 6.55 -5.41
N HIS A 323 -8.40 6.86 -4.20
CA HIS A 323 -8.94 7.91 -3.35
C HIS A 323 -8.93 9.30 -3.99
N ALA A 324 -7.90 9.60 -4.78
CA ALA A 324 -7.79 10.85 -5.53
C ALA A 324 -8.61 10.85 -6.83
N ASN A 325 -9.22 9.72 -7.21
CA ASN A 325 -9.91 9.53 -8.49
C ASN A 325 -9.00 9.94 -9.68
N ASN A 326 -7.71 9.61 -9.62
CA ASN A 326 -6.70 10.06 -10.56
C ASN A 326 -6.16 8.90 -11.40
N LEU A 327 -6.60 8.84 -12.67
CA LEU A 327 -6.25 7.76 -13.58
C LEU A 327 -4.76 7.76 -13.99
N ASP A 328 -4.16 8.94 -14.16
CA ASP A 328 -2.75 9.05 -14.52
C ASP A 328 -1.84 8.62 -13.38
N TYR A 329 -2.17 8.98 -12.15
CA TYR A 329 -1.49 8.53 -10.96
C TYR A 329 -1.63 6.99 -10.83
N LEU A 330 -2.84 6.46 -10.94
CA LEU A 330 -3.09 5.02 -10.92
C LEU A 330 -2.28 4.26 -11.97
N LYS A 331 -2.19 4.79 -13.19
CA LYS A 331 -1.41 4.19 -14.27
C LYS A 331 0.08 4.09 -13.93
N ARG A 332 0.65 5.12 -13.30
CA ARG A 332 2.06 5.16 -12.93
C ARG A 332 2.38 4.18 -11.80
N GLU A 333 1.57 4.18 -10.75
CA GLU A 333 1.76 3.29 -9.60
C GLU A 333 1.54 1.81 -9.98
N MET A 334 0.56 1.54 -10.83
CA MET A 334 0.37 0.20 -11.41
C MET A 334 1.54 -0.24 -12.28
N ALA A 335 2.23 0.70 -12.96
CA ALA A 335 3.41 0.38 -13.75
C ALA A 335 4.60 0.00 -12.87
N ASP A 336 4.86 0.73 -11.78
CA ASP A 336 5.92 0.43 -10.83
C ASP A 336 5.66 -0.92 -10.13
N PHE A 337 4.41 -1.16 -9.73
CA PHE A 337 4.02 -2.44 -9.14
C PHE A 337 4.16 -3.61 -10.12
N ASP A 338 3.77 -3.44 -11.40
CA ASP A 338 3.94 -4.46 -12.45
C ASP A 338 5.42 -4.80 -12.67
N ASP A 339 6.31 -3.81 -12.61
CA ASP A 339 7.76 -4.02 -12.69
C ASP A 339 8.31 -4.75 -11.46
N ALA A 340 7.78 -4.49 -10.26
CA ALA A 340 8.13 -5.25 -9.05
C ALA A 340 7.64 -6.71 -9.14
N VAL A 341 6.42 -6.93 -9.62
CA VAL A 341 5.89 -8.30 -9.89
C VAL A 341 6.76 -9.03 -10.90
N LYS A 342 7.17 -8.36 -11.98
CA LYS A 342 8.08 -8.92 -12.97
C LYS A 342 9.42 -9.32 -12.33
N THR A 343 9.98 -8.47 -11.50
CA THR A 343 11.23 -8.73 -10.77
C THR A 343 11.12 -9.96 -9.88
N ALA A 344 10.04 -10.10 -9.11
CA ALA A 344 9.77 -11.27 -8.28
C ALA A 344 9.67 -12.56 -9.10
N LEU A 345 8.95 -12.53 -10.23
CA LEU A 345 8.80 -13.69 -11.12
C LEU A 345 10.10 -14.07 -11.82
N ASP A 346 10.92 -13.09 -12.22
CA ASP A 346 12.21 -13.34 -12.85
C ASP A 346 13.22 -13.91 -11.83
N PHE A 347 13.14 -13.49 -10.57
CA PHE A 347 13.89 -14.09 -9.47
C PHE A 347 13.45 -15.54 -9.23
N ALA A 348 12.16 -15.80 -9.09
CA ALA A 348 11.62 -17.15 -8.85
C ALA A 348 11.92 -18.12 -9.99
N LYS A 349 11.99 -17.65 -11.23
CA LYS A 349 12.40 -18.46 -12.39
C LYS A 349 13.81 -19.04 -12.24
N ASN A 350 14.70 -18.30 -11.58
CA ASN A 350 16.09 -18.71 -11.35
C ASN A 350 16.29 -19.36 -9.97
N ASN A 351 15.30 -19.27 -9.09
CA ASN A 351 15.28 -19.77 -7.71
C ASN A 351 14.00 -20.55 -7.48
N GLU A 352 13.94 -21.75 -8.02
CA GLU A 352 12.73 -22.58 -8.11
C GLU A 352 12.08 -22.93 -6.74
N ASP A 353 12.80 -22.74 -5.61
CA ASP A 353 12.27 -22.91 -4.25
C ASP A 353 11.53 -21.64 -3.75
N THR A 354 11.18 -20.70 -4.66
CA THR A 354 10.53 -19.46 -4.33
C THR A 354 9.06 -19.44 -4.77
N LEU A 355 8.16 -19.18 -3.81
CA LEU A 355 6.74 -18.92 -4.07
C LEU A 355 6.54 -17.40 -4.20
N VAL A 356 5.91 -17.00 -5.30
CA VAL A 356 5.48 -15.61 -5.49
C VAL A 356 3.97 -15.55 -5.39
N ILE A 357 3.47 -14.64 -4.54
CA ILE A 357 2.05 -14.37 -4.33
C ILE A 357 1.81 -12.90 -4.64
N VAL A 358 0.80 -12.60 -5.46
CA VAL A 358 0.31 -11.23 -5.70
C VAL A 358 -1.13 -11.15 -5.24
N THR A 359 -1.45 -10.15 -4.46
CA THR A 359 -2.80 -9.88 -3.96
C THR A 359 -3.05 -8.38 -3.83
N ALA A 360 -4.26 -8.04 -3.46
CA ALA A 360 -4.65 -6.72 -2.95
C ALA A 360 -5.34 -6.91 -1.61
N ASP A 361 -5.37 -5.88 -0.81
CA ASP A 361 -6.03 -5.85 0.49
C ASP A 361 -7.51 -5.48 0.37
N HIS A 362 -7.87 -4.58 -0.53
CA HIS A 362 -9.23 -4.18 -0.93
C HIS A 362 -9.22 -3.52 -2.31
N GLU A 363 -10.35 -3.01 -2.73
CA GLU A 363 -10.52 -2.13 -3.88
C GLU A 363 -10.67 -0.69 -3.39
N THR A 364 -10.27 0.29 -4.21
CA THR A 364 -10.45 1.71 -3.91
C THR A 364 -10.85 2.50 -5.14
N GLY A 365 -11.79 3.45 -4.96
CA GLY A 365 -12.23 4.38 -5.99
C GLY A 365 -13.48 3.95 -6.77
N GLY A 366 -13.88 2.68 -6.72
CA GLY A 366 -15.02 2.18 -7.50
C GLY A 366 -14.78 2.34 -9.00
N LEU A 367 -13.56 2.03 -9.49
CA LEU A 367 -13.18 2.25 -10.89
C LEU A 367 -13.99 1.37 -11.85
N LEU A 368 -14.62 2.01 -12.83
CA LEU A 368 -15.36 1.36 -13.91
C LEU A 368 -14.70 1.60 -15.27
N ILE A 369 -14.85 0.62 -16.14
CA ILE A 369 -14.52 0.68 -17.56
C ILE A 369 -15.80 0.60 -18.35
N GLU A 370 -16.13 1.64 -19.07
CA GLU A 370 -17.41 1.80 -19.78
C GLU A 370 -17.18 2.08 -21.26
N PRO A 371 -18.15 1.78 -22.15
CA PRO A 371 -18.11 2.26 -23.53
C PRO A 371 -18.02 3.79 -23.55
N ALA A 372 -17.24 4.34 -24.47
CA ALA A 372 -17.11 5.81 -24.64
C ALA A 372 -18.45 6.52 -24.83
N THR A 373 -19.41 5.83 -25.49
CA THR A 373 -20.80 6.29 -25.62
C THR A 373 -21.75 5.13 -25.38
N PRO A 374 -22.92 5.35 -24.76
CA PRO A 374 -23.90 4.29 -24.47
C PRO A 374 -24.40 3.52 -25.69
N THR A 375 -24.24 4.08 -26.89
CA THR A 375 -24.79 3.52 -28.15
C THR A 375 -23.71 3.02 -29.11
N ASN A 376 -22.41 3.23 -28.82
CA ASN A 376 -21.33 2.82 -29.71
C ASN A 376 -20.37 1.84 -29.03
N TYR A 377 -20.72 0.55 -29.08
CA TYR A 377 -19.90 -0.53 -28.54
C TYR A 377 -18.76 -0.99 -29.47
N THR A 378 -18.63 -0.38 -30.65
CA THR A 378 -17.59 -0.70 -31.64
C THR A 378 -16.44 0.32 -31.65
N SER A 379 -16.54 1.40 -30.86
CA SER A 379 -15.46 2.37 -30.69
C SER A 379 -14.25 1.74 -30.02
N PRO A 380 -13.02 2.05 -30.44
CA PRO A 380 -11.81 1.72 -29.70
C PRO A 380 -11.64 2.56 -28.42
N GLU A 381 -12.47 3.59 -28.25
CA GLU A 381 -12.45 4.46 -27.08
C GLU A 381 -13.22 3.82 -25.92
N VAL A 382 -12.67 3.99 -24.72
CA VAL A 382 -13.32 3.59 -23.47
C VAL A 382 -13.35 4.79 -22.52
N LYS A 383 -14.34 4.78 -21.65
CA LYS A 383 -14.48 5.75 -20.57
C LYS A 383 -14.05 5.05 -19.28
N PHE A 384 -13.18 5.68 -18.52
CA PHE A 384 -12.89 5.33 -17.14
C PHE A 384 -13.62 6.28 -16.22
N SER A 385 -14.26 5.76 -15.19
CA SER A 385 -14.96 6.58 -14.19
C SER A 385 -14.78 5.99 -12.80
N PHE A 386 -14.62 6.86 -11.81
CA PHE A 386 -14.59 6.50 -10.41
C PHE A 386 -15.96 6.75 -9.80
N ASN A 387 -16.49 5.81 -9.01
CA ASN A 387 -17.81 5.89 -8.42
C ASN A 387 -17.82 6.35 -6.97
N THR A 388 -16.67 6.42 -6.34
CA THR A 388 -16.53 7.01 -5.01
C THR A 388 -16.21 8.50 -5.12
N GLY A 389 -16.57 9.29 -4.11
CA GLY A 389 -16.11 10.67 -3.98
C GLY A 389 -14.61 10.69 -3.63
N ILE A 390 -13.92 11.76 -4.00
CA ILE A 390 -12.51 11.94 -3.61
C ILE A 390 -12.36 11.79 -2.08
N GLY A 391 -11.42 10.93 -1.67
CA GLY A 391 -11.15 10.62 -0.27
C GLY A 391 -12.04 9.53 0.35
N TYR A 392 -12.85 8.82 -0.46
CA TYR A 392 -13.62 7.66 -0.03
C TYR A 392 -13.20 6.42 -0.84
N GLY A 393 -12.89 5.37 -0.11
CA GLY A 393 -12.55 4.05 -0.65
C GLY A 393 -13.69 3.07 -0.54
#